data_17438b471de6080a6d05ab738dca8062
#
_entry.id   17438b471de6080a6d05ab738dca8062
#
_cell.length_a   1.000
_cell.length_b   1.000
_cell.length_c   1.000
_cell.angle_alpha   90.00
_cell.angle_beta   90.00
_cell.angle_gamma   90.00
#
_symmetry.space_group_name_H-M   'P 1'
#
loop_
_entity.id
_entity.type
_entity.pdbx_description
1 polymer ?
#
loop_
_entity_poly.entity_id
_entity_poly.type
_entity_poly.pdbx_seq_one_letter_code
_entity_poly.pdbx_strand_id
1 'polypeptide(L)'
;MKKKIAYCIPGLYLLGGMERVLTHKANYLAAKTEEYEIYIILTEGHDKELAYKLSPNIHVIQLDINFDDLYVVSPIKKITGYFKKQRTYKQRLEACLNKIKPHITISLLRREINFINKIKDGSIKIGELHINKNNYRDLNNFRIPKFIQKKIASFWMTQLIRQLKCLKHFIVLSEEDKEKWTELDNISVIHNPLPFYPEQTSNCTNKKVIAAGRYEPQKGFDMLIDCWKIVSEKHPDWTLSIYGEGMREELQKQINSLNLQDSCILERAVNNITDKYLESSIFVLSSRFEGFGMVIIEAMACGVPAVSFACPCGPKDIIRDQEDGLLVENGNIEQLAEKICYLIEHDEVRKQMGKQAKNNVQRFMIENIGPQWENLFQELLTNNPRS
;
A
#
# COMPACT_ATOMS: atom_id res chain seq x y z
N MET A 1 10.09 18.98 25.42
CA MET A 1 9.58 17.64 25.74
C MET A 1 9.40 16.89 24.43
N LYS A 2 9.92 15.65 24.30
CA LYS A 2 9.79 14.87 23.07
C LYS A 2 8.32 14.54 22.77
N LYS A 3 7.93 14.60 21.49
CA LYS A 3 6.59 14.22 21.04
C LYS A 3 6.50 12.68 20.95
N LYS A 4 5.67 12.06 21.76
CA LYS A 4 5.44 10.61 21.75
C LYS A 4 4.38 10.26 20.74
N ILE A 5 4.72 9.45 19.73
CA ILE A 5 3.82 9.01 18.67
C ILE A 5 3.67 7.47 18.76
N ALA A 6 2.44 6.98 18.84
CA ALA A 6 2.15 5.56 18.91
C ALA A 6 1.38 5.09 17.65
N TYR A 7 1.90 4.12 16.93
CA TYR A 7 1.26 3.47 15.78
C TYR A 7 0.64 2.14 16.20
N CYS A 8 -0.60 1.88 15.76
CA CYS A 8 -1.29 0.60 15.95
C CYS A 8 -1.37 -0.14 14.62
N ILE A 9 -0.70 -1.29 14.51
CA ILE A 9 -0.68 -2.16 13.33
C ILE A 9 -0.75 -3.63 13.75
N PRO A 10 -1.30 -4.56 12.94
CA PRO A 10 -1.33 -5.98 13.32
C PRO A 10 0.06 -6.58 13.52
N GLY A 11 0.95 -6.43 12.57
CA GLY A 11 2.31 -6.99 12.63
C GLY A 11 3.23 -6.34 11.62
N LEU A 12 4.54 -6.61 11.71
CA LEU A 12 5.60 -6.11 10.82
C LEU A 12 6.43 -7.24 10.21
N TYR A 13 5.89 -8.46 10.19
CA TYR A 13 6.59 -9.66 9.71
C TYR A 13 6.28 -10.01 8.24
N LEU A 14 5.34 -9.31 7.59
CA LEU A 14 5.01 -9.50 6.19
C LEU A 14 5.78 -8.53 5.30
N LEU A 15 6.17 -8.98 4.10
CA LEU A 15 6.76 -8.12 3.05
C LEU A 15 5.67 -7.28 2.35
N GLY A 16 4.82 -6.62 3.13
CA GLY A 16 3.71 -5.81 2.65
C GLY A 16 4.07 -4.34 2.45
N GLY A 17 3.30 -3.66 1.59
CA GLY A 17 3.50 -2.23 1.34
C GLY A 17 3.23 -1.36 2.57
N MET A 18 2.23 -1.70 3.38
CA MET A 18 1.88 -0.95 4.60
C MET A 18 2.98 -1.06 5.66
N GLU A 19 3.51 -2.27 5.89
CA GLU A 19 4.61 -2.54 6.82
C GLU A 19 5.87 -1.78 6.41
N ARG A 20 6.17 -1.77 5.11
CA ARG A 20 7.33 -1.07 4.55
C ARG A 20 7.21 0.44 4.70
N VAL A 21 6.05 1.00 4.37
CA VAL A 21 5.76 2.44 4.49
C VAL A 21 5.84 2.88 5.95
N LEU A 22 5.20 2.14 6.86
CA LEU A 22 5.27 2.45 8.29
C LEU A 22 6.70 2.41 8.81
N THR A 23 7.47 1.35 8.46
CA THR A 23 8.88 1.23 8.87
C THR A 23 9.70 2.42 8.39
N HIS A 24 9.55 2.80 7.12
CA HIS A 24 10.30 3.93 6.55
C HIS A 24 9.96 5.26 7.23
N LYS A 25 8.68 5.55 7.40
CA LYS A 25 8.19 6.74 8.12
C LYS A 25 8.61 6.77 9.59
N ALA A 26 8.47 5.64 10.29
CA ALA A 26 8.85 5.54 11.69
C ALA A 26 10.37 5.72 11.89
N ASN A 27 11.20 5.16 11.01
CA ASN A 27 12.65 5.33 11.02
C ASN A 27 13.04 6.80 10.81
N TYR A 28 12.39 7.50 9.86
CA TYR A 28 12.61 8.93 9.61
C TYR A 28 12.32 9.78 10.88
N LEU A 29 11.20 9.56 11.53
CA LEU A 29 10.85 10.29 12.76
C LEU A 29 11.77 9.90 13.92
N ALA A 30 12.12 8.62 14.07
CA ALA A 30 13.00 8.14 15.13
C ALA A 30 14.46 8.60 14.99
N ALA A 31 14.88 9.03 13.80
CA ALA A 31 16.18 9.65 13.60
C ALA A 31 16.28 11.03 14.26
N LYS A 32 15.15 11.71 14.46
CA LYS A 32 15.03 13.01 15.15
C LYS A 32 14.83 12.82 16.66
N THR A 33 15.80 12.20 17.31
CA THR A 33 15.72 11.73 18.70
C THR A 33 15.41 12.82 19.72
N GLU A 34 15.74 14.08 19.46
CA GLU A 34 15.42 15.20 20.35
C GLU A 34 13.96 15.66 20.23
N GLU A 35 13.30 15.33 19.14
CA GLU A 35 11.93 15.78 18.85
C GLU A 35 10.89 14.69 19.08
N TYR A 36 11.21 13.42 18.73
CA TYR A 36 10.25 12.33 18.70
C TYR A 36 10.70 11.12 19.53
N GLU A 37 9.71 10.44 20.09
CA GLU A 37 9.80 9.12 20.70
C GLU A 37 8.71 8.24 20.07
N ILE A 38 9.12 7.20 19.33
CA ILE A 38 8.25 6.43 18.46
C ILE A 38 7.94 5.08 19.07
N TYR A 39 6.66 4.75 19.12
CA TYR A 39 6.12 3.46 19.57
C TYR A 39 5.36 2.78 18.44
N ILE A 40 5.59 1.47 18.26
CA ILE A 40 4.79 0.63 17.36
C ILE A 40 4.17 -0.49 18.19
N ILE A 41 2.84 -0.55 18.19
CA ILE A 41 2.05 -1.46 19.00
C ILE A 41 1.48 -2.54 18.07
N LEU A 42 1.88 -3.79 18.30
CA LEU A 42 1.56 -4.95 17.47
C LEU A 42 0.56 -5.87 18.17
N THR A 43 -0.31 -6.53 17.39
CA THR A 43 -1.27 -7.52 17.89
C THR A 43 -0.94 -8.95 17.48
N GLU A 44 -0.11 -9.13 16.45
CA GLU A 44 0.25 -10.40 15.83
C GLU A 44 1.77 -10.55 15.74
N GLY A 45 2.25 -11.77 15.57
CA GLY A 45 3.61 -12.05 15.12
C GLY A 45 4.70 -11.89 16.17
N HIS A 46 4.42 -12.22 17.44
CA HIS A 46 5.38 -12.14 18.55
C HIS A 46 6.69 -12.87 18.24
N ASP A 47 6.60 -14.10 17.71
CA ASP A 47 7.75 -14.97 17.45
C ASP A 47 8.29 -14.85 16.01
N LYS A 48 7.85 -13.83 15.26
CA LYS A 48 8.24 -13.64 13.87
C LYS A 48 9.25 -12.51 13.73
N GLU A 49 10.25 -12.73 12.89
CA GLU A 49 11.21 -11.69 12.53
C GLU A 49 10.53 -10.53 11.78
N LEU A 50 11.04 -9.33 11.98
CA LEU A 50 10.57 -8.16 11.28
C LEU A 50 10.98 -8.23 9.80
N ALA A 51 10.04 -7.96 8.90
CA ALA A 51 10.29 -7.97 7.47
C ALA A 51 11.23 -6.85 7.01
N TYR A 52 11.23 -5.73 7.75
CA TYR A 52 12.05 -4.55 7.45
C TYR A 52 12.78 -4.10 8.71
N LYS A 53 14.01 -3.56 8.54
CA LYS A 53 14.86 -3.10 9.63
C LYS A 53 14.30 -1.84 10.28
N LEU A 54 14.00 -1.91 11.57
CA LEU A 54 13.64 -0.77 12.40
C LEU A 54 14.86 -0.12 13.04
N SER A 55 14.78 1.19 13.25
CA SER A 55 15.73 1.94 14.07
C SER A 55 15.71 1.42 15.51
N PRO A 56 16.87 1.29 16.19
CA PRO A 56 16.91 0.93 17.61
C PRO A 56 16.23 1.94 18.53
N ASN A 57 15.95 3.14 18.04
CA ASN A 57 15.24 4.20 18.78
C ASN A 57 13.69 4.02 18.75
N ILE A 58 13.19 2.95 18.12
CA ILE A 58 11.75 2.66 18.05
C ILE A 58 11.39 1.61 19.10
N HIS A 59 10.40 1.93 19.92
CA HIS A 59 9.87 1.00 20.93
C HIS A 59 8.78 0.12 20.30
N VAL A 60 9.06 -1.16 20.13
CA VAL A 60 8.07 -2.14 19.67
C VAL A 60 7.41 -2.82 20.87
N ILE A 61 6.08 -2.81 20.91
CA ILE A 61 5.28 -3.40 22.00
C ILE A 61 4.33 -4.43 21.43
N GLN A 62 4.43 -5.67 21.92
CA GLN A 62 3.54 -6.77 21.57
C GLN A 62 2.36 -6.84 22.54
N LEU A 63 1.15 -6.89 21.99
CA LEU A 63 -0.06 -7.09 22.78
C LEU A 63 -0.55 -8.54 22.80
N ASP A 64 -0.01 -9.40 21.96
CA ASP A 64 -0.29 -10.86 21.90
C ASP A 64 -1.78 -11.17 21.83
N ILE A 65 -2.49 -10.56 20.90
CA ILE A 65 -3.91 -10.83 20.68
C ILE A 65 -4.11 -12.02 19.76
N ASN A 66 -3.26 -12.13 18.73
CA ASN A 66 -3.18 -13.26 17.79
C ASN A 66 -4.55 -13.59 17.15
N PHE A 67 -5.15 -12.60 16.45
CA PHE A 67 -6.42 -12.84 15.73
C PHE A 67 -6.27 -13.89 14.62
N ASP A 68 -5.05 -14.13 14.14
CA ASP A 68 -4.77 -15.12 13.10
C ASP A 68 -5.16 -16.55 13.54
N ASP A 69 -5.17 -16.85 14.87
CA ASP A 69 -5.66 -18.12 15.40
C ASP A 69 -7.12 -18.41 15.04
N LEU A 70 -7.88 -17.36 14.69
CA LEU A 70 -9.29 -17.51 14.31
C LEU A 70 -9.50 -18.03 12.89
N TYR A 71 -8.44 -18.13 12.07
CA TYR A 71 -8.57 -18.67 10.71
C TYR A 71 -8.76 -20.19 10.67
N VAL A 72 -8.28 -20.88 11.71
CA VAL A 72 -8.28 -22.37 11.81
C VAL A 72 -9.42 -22.94 12.64
N VAL A 73 -10.36 -22.12 13.15
CA VAL A 73 -11.46 -22.56 14.00
C VAL A 73 -12.81 -22.56 13.28
N SER A 74 -13.79 -23.32 13.83
CA SER A 74 -15.14 -23.38 13.27
C SER A 74 -15.84 -22.01 13.27
N PRO A 75 -16.84 -21.76 12.37
CA PRO A 75 -17.48 -20.45 12.22
C PRO A 75 -18.06 -19.87 13.52
N ILE A 76 -18.70 -20.70 14.35
CA ILE A 76 -19.27 -20.26 15.64
C ILE A 76 -18.16 -19.84 16.61
N LYS A 77 -17.11 -20.65 16.75
CA LYS A 77 -15.94 -20.33 17.56
C LYS A 77 -15.20 -19.09 17.04
N LYS A 78 -15.21 -18.88 15.72
CA LYS A 78 -14.63 -17.68 15.09
C LYS A 78 -15.35 -16.42 15.55
N ILE A 79 -16.69 -16.40 15.56
CA ILE A 79 -17.48 -15.24 15.98
C ILE A 79 -17.27 -14.94 17.48
N THR A 80 -17.48 -15.94 18.35
CA THR A 80 -17.31 -15.75 19.80
C THR A 80 -15.87 -15.40 20.18
N GLY A 81 -14.89 -16.06 19.55
CA GLY A 81 -13.46 -15.77 19.71
C GLY A 81 -13.10 -14.36 19.27
N TYR A 82 -13.68 -13.88 18.15
CA TYR A 82 -13.46 -12.51 17.68
C TYR A 82 -13.90 -11.47 18.72
N PHE A 83 -15.09 -11.58 19.28
CA PHE A 83 -15.56 -10.64 20.31
C PHE A 83 -14.72 -10.71 21.60
N LYS A 84 -14.31 -11.91 22.02
CA LYS A 84 -13.41 -12.08 23.15
C LYS A 84 -12.05 -11.40 22.90
N LYS A 85 -11.43 -11.66 21.75
CA LYS A 85 -10.15 -11.05 21.36
C LYS A 85 -10.28 -9.53 21.20
N GLN A 86 -11.39 -9.01 20.66
CA GLN A 86 -11.66 -7.56 20.60
C GLN A 86 -11.71 -6.91 21.99
N ARG A 87 -12.35 -7.56 22.96
CA ARG A 87 -12.39 -7.06 24.34
C ARG A 87 -11.00 -7.06 24.98
N THR A 88 -10.25 -8.14 24.82
CA THR A 88 -8.86 -8.25 25.31
C THR A 88 -7.98 -7.21 24.65
N TYR A 89 -8.12 -7.01 23.33
CA TYR A 89 -7.36 -6.00 22.59
C TYR A 89 -7.63 -4.60 23.15
N LYS A 90 -8.90 -4.23 23.31
CA LYS A 90 -9.26 -2.95 23.92
C LYS A 90 -8.59 -2.76 25.29
N GLN A 91 -8.67 -3.74 26.18
CA GLN A 91 -8.10 -3.67 27.53
C GLN A 91 -6.58 -3.54 27.51
N ARG A 92 -5.88 -4.36 26.71
CA ARG A 92 -4.42 -4.32 26.61
C ARG A 92 -3.93 -3.04 25.94
N LEU A 93 -4.59 -2.58 24.87
CA LEU A 93 -4.24 -1.32 24.22
C LEU A 93 -4.47 -0.13 25.15
N GLU A 94 -5.58 -0.09 25.89
CA GLU A 94 -5.88 0.98 26.86
C GLU A 94 -4.82 1.03 27.97
N ALA A 95 -4.44 -0.11 28.54
CA ALA A 95 -3.37 -0.20 29.54
C ALA A 95 -2.01 0.26 28.96
N CYS A 96 -1.70 -0.16 27.75
CA CYS A 96 -0.47 0.22 27.04
C CYS A 96 -0.41 1.73 26.80
N LEU A 97 -1.46 2.34 26.23
CA LEU A 97 -1.51 3.76 25.95
C LEU A 97 -1.48 4.62 27.23
N ASN A 98 -2.15 4.19 28.29
CA ASN A 98 -2.09 4.87 29.60
C ASN A 98 -0.68 4.82 30.23
N LYS A 99 0.10 3.77 29.96
CA LYS A 99 1.50 3.65 30.40
C LYS A 99 2.43 4.54 29.57
N ILE A 100 2.31 4.53 28.25
CA ILE A 100 3.14 5.32 27.32
C ILE A 100 2.80 6.81 27.43
N LYS A 101 1.52 7.13 27.55
CA LYS A 101 0.95 8.49 27.47
C LYS A 101 1.39 9.20 26.17
N PRO A 102 1.10 8.62 24.98
CA PRO A 102 1.51 9.24 23.72
C PRO A 102 0.80 10.57 23.52
N HIS A 103 1.39 11.48 22.76
CA HIS A 103 0.74 12.72 22.35
C HIS A 103 -0.25 12.45 21.21
N ILE A 104 0.13 11.58 20.28
CA ILE A 104 -0.69 11.17 19.14
C ILE A 104 -0.70 9.65 19.06
N THR A 105 -1.88 9.06 18.84
CA THR A 105 -2.05 7.65 18.53
C THR A 105 -2.61 7.51 17.11
N ILE A 106 -1.91 6.77 16.26
CA ILE A 106 -2.24 6.55 14.85
C ILE A 106 -2.77 5.14 14.67
N SER A 107 -4.03 5.03 14.25
CA SER A 107 -4.65 3.78 13.84
C SER A 107 -4.42 3.57 12.34
N LEU A 108 -3.86 2.43 11.95
CA LEU A 108 -3.81 2.02 10.55
C LEU A 108 -5.12 1.34 10.11
N LEU A 109 -6.22 1.74 10.75
CA LEU A 109 -7.62 1.38 10.47
C LEU A 109 -7.84 -0.15 10.35
N ARG A 110 -7.26 -0.88 11.27
CA ARG A 110 -7.51 -2.31 11.41
C ARG A 110 -8.61 -2.56 12.45
N ARG A 111 -8.41 -3.46 13.37
CA ARG A 111 -9.45 -3.85 14.35
C ARG A 111 -9.64 -2.85 15.49
N GLU A 112 -8.64 -2.03 15.79
CA GLU A 112 -8.65 -1.00 16.83
C GLU A 112 -9.62 0.14 16.54
N ILE A 113 -9.92 0.44 15.28
CA ILE A 113 -10.86 1.51 14.90
C ILE A 113 -12.26 1.31 15.54
N ASN A 114 -12.63 0.09 15.87
CA ASN A 114 -13.92 -0.20 16.48
C ASN A 114 -14.05 0.37 17.91
N PHE A 115 -12.91 0.70 18.57
CA PHE A 115 -12.93 1.13 19.98
C PHE A 115 -11.90 2.20 20.35
N ILE A 116 -10.97 2.55 19.46
CA ILE A 116 -9.85 3.47 19.79
C ILE A 116 -10.33 4.83 20.29
N ASN A 117 -11.44 5.33 19.75
CA ASN A 117 -12.07 6.58 20.16
C ASN A 117 -12.66 6.52 21.60
N LYS A 118 -12.82 5.30 22.17
CA LYS A 118 -13.32 5.11 23.53
C LYS A 118 -12.20 5.05 24.57
N ILE A 119 -10.95 5.02 24.14
CA ILE A 119 -9.78 5.00 25.03
C ILE A 119 -9.43 6.44 25.40
N LYS A 120 -9.53 6.73 26.71
CA LYS A 120 -9.28 8.07 27.26
C LYS A 120 -7.90 8.15 27.89
N ASP A 121 -6.84 8.07 27.07
CA ASP A 121 -5.44 8.14 27.49
C ASP A 121 -4.83 9.54 27.30
N GLY A 122 -5.64 10.52 26.86
CA GLY A 122 -5.22 11.89 26.60
C GLY A 122 -4.51 12.11 25.27
N SER A 123 -4.30 11.07 24.43
CA SER A 123 -3.70 11.26 23.11
C SER A 123 -4.71 11.67 22.04
N ILE A 124 -4.25 12.46 21.10
CA ILE A 124 -4.99 12.77 19.86
C ILE A 124 -5.06 11.51 19.01
N LYS A 125 -6.27 11.11 18.58
CA LYS A 125 -6.49 9.93 17.74
C LYS A 125 -6.58 10.35 16.29
N ILE A 126 -5.74 9.77 15.42
CA ILE A 126 -5.80 9.94 13.96
C ILE A 126 -5.84 8.57 13.28
N GLY A 127 -6.34 8.55 12.06
CA GLY A 127 -6.42 7.35 11.24
C GLY A 127 -5.59 7.50 9.97
N GLU A 128 -5.02 6.41 9.48
CA GLU A 128 -4.29 6.34 8.21
C GLU A 128 -4.78 5.12 7.42
N LEU A 129 -5.28 5.33 6.19
CA LEU A 129 -5.85 4.28 5.36
C LEU A 129 -4.92 3.92 4.21
N HIS A 130 -4.53 2.65 4.14
CA HIS A 130 -3.64 2.11 3.09
C HIS A 130 -4.36 1.33 1.97
N ILE A 131 -5.68 1.42 1.93
CA ILE A 131 -6.54 0.86 0.87
C ILE A 131 -7.59 1.90 0.53
N ASN A 132 -8.18 1.87 -0.66
CA ASN A 132 -9.23 2.84 -1.01
C ASN A 132 -10.59 2.52 -0.35
N LYS A 133 -11.47 3.54 -0.28
CA LYS A 133 -12.81 3.46 0.33
C LYS A 133 -13.63 2.28 -0.20
N ASN A 134 -13.66 2.10 -1.52
CA ASN A 134 -14.53 1.12 -2.17
C ASN A 134 -14.15 -0.33 -1.86
N ASN A 135 -12.88 -0.59 -1.55
CA ASN A 135 -12.33 -1.91 -1.28
C ASN A 135 -12.08 -2.16 0.22
N TYR A 136 -12.42 -1.20 1.06
CA TYR A 136 -12.36 -1.38 2.50
C TYR A 136 -13.50 -2.29 2.97
N ARG A 137 -13.17 -3.46 3.54
CA ARG A 137 -14.13 -4.49 3.99
C ARG A 137 -14.96 -5.09 2.85
N ASP A 138 -14.31 -5.46 1.75
CA ASP A 138 -14.95 -6.20 0.67
C ASP A 138 -15.48 -7.57 1.15
N LEU A 139 -16.74 -7.86 0.80
CA LEU A 139 -17.46 -9.10 1.16
C LEU A 139 -17.59 -10.07 -0.01
N ASN A 140 -16.97 -9.80 -1.15
CA ASN A 140 -17.14 -10.61 -2.38
C ASN A 140 -16.75 -12.08 -2.19
N ASN A 141 -15.91 -12.40 -1.22
CA ASN A 141 -15.48 -13.77 -0.91
C ASN A 141 -16.48 -14.56 -0.03
N PHE A 142 -17.55 -13.94 0.43
CA PHE A 142 -18.55 -14.62 1.24
C PHE A 142 -19.69 -15.19 0.38
N ARG A 143 -19.98 -16.50 0.53
CA ARG A 143 -21.10 -17.17 -0.14
C ARG A 143 -22.45 -16.81 0.47
N ILE A 144 -22.82 -15.53 0.46
CA ILE A 144 -24.12 -15.02 0.90
C ILE A 144 -24.79 -14.23 -0.23
N PRO A 145 -26.14 -14.19 -0.29
CA PRO A 145 -26.83 -13.46 -1.36
C PRO A 145 -26.38 -12.01 -1.48
N LYS A 146 -26.21 -11.52 -2.70
CA LYS A 146 -25.66 -10.18 -3.01
C LYS A 146 -26.42 -9.03 -2.29
N PHE A 147 -27.75 -9.15 -2.11
CA PHE A 147 -28.53 -8.12 -1.41
C PHE A 147 -28.21 -8.08 0.09
N ILE A 148 -27.91 -9.22 0.72
CA ILE A 148 -27.49 -9.30 2.12
C ILE A 148 -26.06 -8.74 2.24
N GLN A 149 -25.14 -9.08 1.32
CA GLN A 149 -23.79 -8.52 1.28
C GLN A 149 -23.83 -6.98 1.24
N LYS A 150 -24.66 -6.39 0.34
CA LYS A 150 -24.83 -4.94 0.22
C LYS A 150 -25.33 -4.31 1.53
N LYS A 151 -26.32 -4.91 2.20
CA LYS A 151 -26.82 -4.38 3.49
C LYS A 151 -25.76 -4.44 4.59
N ILE A 152 -25.01 -5.53 4.70
CA ILE A 152 -23.93 -5.68 5.68
C ILE A 152 -22.80 -4.68 5.38
N ALA A 153 -22.38 -4.56 4.12
CA ALA A 153 -21.35 -3.62 3.71
C ALA A 153 -21.76 -2.17 3.99
N SER A 154 -22.99 -1.79 3.69
CA SER A 154 -23.54 -0.46 3.99
C SER A 154 -23.57 -0.18 5.50
N PHE A 155 -24.04 -1.13 6.31
CA PHE A 155 -24.02 -1.01 7.77
C PHE A 155 -22.59 -0.83 8.31
N TRP A 156 -21.66 -1.65 7.84
CA TRP A 156 -20.26 -1.56 8.26
C TRP A 156 -19.59 -0.27 7.81
N MET A 157 -19.91 0.22 6.60
CA MET A 157 -19.40 1.50 6.12
C MET A 157 -19.96 2.66 6.94
N THR A 158 -21.25 2.65 7.24
CA THR A 158 -21.87 3.67 8.13
C THR A 158 -21.21 3.67 9.50
N GLN A 159 -20.92 2.48 10.05
CA GLN A 159 -20.25 2.36 11.33
C GLN A 159 -18.81 2.86 11.28
N LEU A 160 -18.07 2.56 10.19
CA LEU A 160 -16.73 3.08 9.96
C LEU A 160 -16.74 4.61 9.89
N ILE A 161 -17.60 5.20 9.05
CA ILE A 161 -17.69 6.65 8.88
C ILE A 161 -17.95 7.34 10.23
N ARG A 162 -18.83 6.77 11.08
CA ARG A 162 -19.05 7.29 12.45
C ARG A 162 -17.76 7.28 13.29
N GLN A 163 -16.95 6.22 13.19
CA GLN A 163 -15.66 6.17 13.91
C GLN A 163 -14.65 7.16 13.33
N LEU A 164 -14.59 7.32 12.02
CA LEU A 164 -13.69 8.26 11.35
C LEU A 164 -14.03 9.71 11.71
N LYS A 165 -15.31 10.05 11.81
CA LYS A 165 -15.76 11.39 12.29
C LYS A 165 -15.34 11.69 13.74
N CYS A 166 -15.14 10.66 14.56
CA CYS A 166 -14.67 10.81 15.94
C CYS A 166 -13.14 10.94 16.04
N LEU A 167 -12.39 10.62 14.99
CA LEU A 167 -10.96 10.87 14.95
C LEU A 167 -10.70 12.38 14.80
N LYS A 168 -9.59 12.85 15.36
CA LYS A 168 -9.20 14.25 15.18
C LYS A 168 -8.80 14.54 13.74
N HIS A 169 -8.18 13.57 13.08
CA HIS A 169 -7.81 13.66 11.67
C HIS A 169 -7.77 12.29 11.00
N PHE A 170 -7.98 12.27 9.69
CA PHE A 170 -7.97 11.06 8.88
C PHE A 170 -7.11 11.28 7.63
N ILE A 171 -6.18 10.36 7.36
CA ILE A 171 -5.23 10.42 6.25
C ILE A 171 -5.56 9.34 5.24
N VAL A 172 -5.62 9.74 3.98
CA VAL A 172 -5.69 8.86 2.80
C VAL A 172 -4.49 9.11 1.91
N LEU A 173 -4.27 8.23 0.92
CA LEU A 173 -3.03 8.22 0.14
C LEU A 173 -3.14 8.89 -1.23
N SER A 174 -4.35 9.27 -1.67
CA SER A 174 -4.61 9.86 -3.00
C SER A 174 -5.72 10.89 -2.95
N GLU A 175 -5.67 11.89 -3.81
CA GLU A 175 -6.75 12.89 -3.92
C GLU A 175 -8.05 12.22 -4.41
N GLU A 176 -7.95 11.27 -5.35
CA GLU A 176 -9.12 10.51 -5.82
C GLU A 176 -9.83 9.74 -4.69
N ASP A 177 -9.09 9.19 -3.70
CA ASP A 177 -9.74 8.52 -2.56
C ASP A 177 -10.35 9.54 -1.60
N LYS A 178 -9.68 10.67 -1.35
CA LYS A 178 -10.21 11.76 -0.52
C LYS A 178 -11.56 12.27 -1.04
N GLU A 179 -11.69 12.50 -2.34
CA GLU A 179 -12.94 12.95 -2.98
C GLU A 179 -14.10 11.98 -2.74
N LYS A 180 -13.84 10.69 -2.56
CA LYS A 180 -14.86 9.68 -2.26
C LYS A 180 -15.38 9.74 -0.82
N TRP A 181 -14.66 10.36 0.11
CA TRP A 181 -15.04 10.49 1.51
C TRP A 181 -15.84 11.78 1.79
N THR A 182 -16.89 12.01 1.02
CA THR A 182 -17.74 13.23 1.07
C THR A 182 -18.40 13.46 2.43
N GLU A 183 -18.43 12.45 3.29
CA GLU A 183 -19.01 12.53 4.64
C GLU A 183 -18.04 13.08 5.70
N LEU A 184 -16.76 13.31 5.34
CA LEU A 184 -15.70 13.66 6.28
C LEU A 184 -15.08 15.02 5.95
N ASP A 185 -14.98 15.88 6.97
CA ASP A 185 -14.35 17.20 6.88
C ASP A 185 -12.93 17.19 7.48
N ASN A 186 -12.59 16.14 8.24
CA ASN A 186 -11.32 15.97 8.96
C ASN A 186 -10.33 15.09 8.18
N ILE A 187 -10.25 15.25 6.86
CA ILE A 187 -9.48 14.41 5.96
C ILE A 187 -8.46 15.20 5.16
N SER A 188 -7.25 14.65 5.02
CA SER A 188 -6.22 15.14 4.09
C SER A 188 -5.49 14.00 3.40
N VAL A 189 -4.71 14.36 2.37
CA VAL A 189 -3.85 13.42 1.65
C VAL A 189 -2.42 13.60 2.12
N ILE A 190 -1.77 12.48 2.48
CA ILE A 190 -0.32 12.39 2.60
C ILE A 190 0.09 11.12 1.86
N HIS A 191 0.84 11.28 0.78
CA HIS A 191 1.30 10.16 -0.03
C HIS A 191 2.27 9.26 0.73
N ASN A 192 2.39 8.03 0.28
CA ASN A 192 3.40 7.11 0.80
C ASN A 192 4.80 7.57 0.37
N PRO A 193 5.80 7.49 1.26
CA PRO A 193 7.18 7.78 0.91
C PRO A 193 7.77 6.69 0.03
N LEU A 194 8.64 7.10 -0.89
CA LEU A 194 9.46 6.24 -1.71
C LEU A 194 10.42 5.42 -0.82
N PRO A 195 10.45 4.07 -0.96
CA PRO A 195 11.23 3.24 -0.04
C PRO A 195 12.73 3.22 -0.32
N PHE A 196 13.14 3.56 -1.55
CA PHE A 196 14.54 3.63 -1.98
C PHE A 196 14.69 4.54 -3.19
N TYR A 197 15.85 5.14 -3.34
CA TYR A 197 16.22 5.94 -4.51
C TYR A 197 17.66 5.59 -4.91
N PRO A 198 17.84 4.63 -5.84
CA PRO A 198 19.18 4.16 -6.20
C PRO A 198 19.94 5.21 -7.00
N GLU A 199 21.27 5.26 -6.86
CA GLU A 199 22.13 6.10 -7.70
C GLU A 199 22.09 5.66 -9.16
N GLN A 200 22.08 4.34 -9.38
CA GLN A 200 21.99 3.75 -10.70
C GLN A 200 20.61 4.01 -11.33
N THR A 201 20.61 4.02 -12.66
CA THR A 201 19.39 4.23 -13.46
C THR A 201 19.38 3.21 -14.58
N SER A 202 18.20 2.64 -14.88
CA SER A 202 18.04 1.83 -16.09
C SER A 202 18.35 2.68 -17.32
N ASN A 203 19.09 2.11 -18.26
CA ASN A 203 19.31 2.70 -19.58
C ASN A 203 18.13 2.45 -20.53
N CYS A 204 17.14 1.67 -20.11
CA CYS A 204 15.94 1.28 -20.85
C CYS A 204 16.25 0.63 -22.23
N THR A 205 17.39 -0.08 -22.37
CA THR A 205 17.79 -0.73 -23.64
C THR A 205 17.52 -2.23 -23.66
N ASN A 206 17.35 -2.85 -22.51
CA ASN A 206 17.03 -4.27 -22.43
C ASN A 206 15.61 -4.54 -22.96
N LYS A 207 15.44 -5.62 -23.70
CA LYS A 207 14.11 -6.03 -24.22
C LYS A 207 13.28 -6.72 -23.14
N LYS A 208 13.11 -6.01 -22.00
CA LYS A 208 12.41 -6.53 -20.81
C LYS A 208 11.34 -5.57 -20.34
N VAL A 209 10.13 -6.12 -20.17
CA VAL A 209 9.01 -5.50 -19.48
C VAL A 209 8.89 -6.16 -18.11
N ILE A 210 8.63 -5.37 -17.09
CA ILE A 210 8.47 -5.86 -15.70
C ILE A 210 7.14 -5.45 -15.11
N ALA A 211 6.54 -6.37 -14.34
CA ALA A 211 5.44 -6.10 -13.42
C ALA A 211 5.76 -6.71 -12.06
N ALA A 212 5.26 -6.12 -10.99
CA ALA A 212 5.49 -6.61 -9.63
C ALA A 212 4.25 -6.47 -8.75
N GLY A 213 3.97 -7.51 -7.93
CA GLY A 213 2.85 -7.49 -7.00
C GLY A 213 2.42 -8.90 -6.60
N ARG A 214 1.50 -9.00 -5.63
CA ARG A 214 0.93 -10.29 -5.23
C ARG A 214 0.10 -10.89 -6.37
N TYR A 215 0.21 -12.18 -6.60
CA TYR A 215 -0.62 -12.89 -7.57
C TYR A 215 -2.05 -13.03 -7.03
N GLU A 216 -2.77 -11.92 -7.06
CA GLU A 216 -4.15 -11.78 -6.60
C GLU A 216 -5.01 -11.07 -7.67
N PRO A 217 -6.32 -11.30 -7.72
CA PRO A 217 -7.20 -10.68 -8.71
C PRO A 217 -7.11 -9.15 -8.75
N GLN A 218 -6.79 -8.51 -7.61
CA GLN A 218 -6.57 -7.08 -7.53
C GLN A 218 -5.51 -6.59 -8.53
N LYS A 219 -4.43 -7.33 -8.70
CA LYS A 219 -3.28 -6.92 -9.53
C LYS A 219 -3.51 -7.08 -11.03
N GLY A 220 -4.56 -7.81 -11.43
CA GLY A 220 -4.98 -7.91 -12.82
C GLY A 220 -3.96 -8.54 -13.75
N PHE A 221 -3.11 -9.44 -13.23
CA PHE A 221 -2.10 -10.12 -14.05
C PHE A 221 -2.72 -11.03 -15.11
N ASP A 222 -3.94 -11.48 -14.93
CA ASP A 222 -4.75 -12.12 -15.97
C ASP A 222 -4.92 -11.20 -17.19
N MET A 223 -5.30 -9.94 -16.98
CA MET A 223 -5.42 -8.94 -18.06
C MET A 223 -4.06 -8.60 -18.67
N LEU A 224 -2.98 -8.59 -17.86
CA LEU A 224 -1.63 -8.35 -18.37
C LEU A 224 -1.13 -9.48 -19.25
N ILE A 225 -1.45 -10.73 -18.93
CA ILE A 225 -1.10 -11.90 -19.77
C ILE A 225 -1.84 -11.84 -21.12
N ASP A 226 -3.14 -11.48 -21.11
CA ASP A 226 -3.89 -11.26 -22.36
C ASP A 226 -3.31 -10.10 -23.19
N CYS A 227 -2.96 -8.99 -22.53
CA CYS A 227 -2.25 -7.87 -23.15
C CYS A 227 -0.91 -8.32 -23.77
N TRP A 228 -0.15 -9.16 -23.03
CA TRP A 228 1.16 -9.62 -23.48
C TRP A 228 1.07 -10.51 -24.72
N LYS A 229 -0.03 -11.23 -24.91
CA LYS A 229 -0.28 -11.98 -26.17
C LYS A 229 -0.23 -11.06 -27.38
N ILE A 230 -0.85 -9.89 -27.30
CA ILE A 230 -0.86 -8.89 -28.38
C ILE A 230 0.54 -8.31 -28.61
N VAL A 231 1.25 -8.00 -27.50
CA VAL A 231 2.62 -7.42 -27.57
C VAL A 231 3.60 -8.43 -28.16
N SER A 232 3.60 -9.68 -27.70
CA SER A 232 4.54 -10.70 -28.11
C SER A 232 4.40 -11.12 -29.59
N GLU A 233 3.21 -10.99 -30.16
CA GLU A 233 2.99 -11.22 -31.60
C GLU A 233 3.68 -10.16 -32.48
N LYS A 234 3.77 -8.92 -31.98
CA LYS A 234 4.43 -7.82 -32.70
C LYS A 234 5.93 -7.74 -32.40
N HIS A 235 6.31 -8.06 -31.17
CA HIS A 235 7.66 -7.93 -30.63
C HIS A 235 8.13 -9.23 -29.97
N PRO A 236 8.35 -10.33 -30.73
CA PRO A 236 8.64 -11.66 -30.19
C PRO A 236 9.98 -11.78 -29.48
N ASP A 237 10.84 -10.78 -29.61
CA ASP A 237 12.15 -10.68 -28.97
C ASP A 237 12.13 -9.96 -27.61
N TRP A 238 10.95 -9.52 -27.17
CA TRP A 238 10.75 -8.92 -25.83
C TRP A 238 10.20 -9.97 -24.85
N THR A 239 10.50 -9.77 -23.57
CA THR A 239 10.04 -10.63 -22.49
C THR A 239 9.31 -9.82 -21.41
N LEU A 240 8.27 -10.41 -20.83
CA LEU A 240 7.58 -9.92 -19.65
C LEU A 240 7.95 -10.78 -18.44
N SER A 241 8.49 -10.17 -17.39
CA SER A 241 8.72 -10.82 -16.11
C SER A 241 7.75 -10.26 -15.06
N ILE A 242 6.96 -11.12 -14.42
CA ILE A 242 6.02 -10.75 -13.37
C ILE A 242 6.55 -11.30 -12.05
N TYR A 243 6.94 -10.41 -11.12
CA TYR A 243 7.51 -10.76 -9.81
C TYR A 243 6.43 -10.78 -8.73
N GLY A 244 6.27 -11.92 -8.05
CA GLY A 244 5.29 -12.00 -6.97
C GLY A 244 5.11 -13.37 -6.35
N GLU A 245 4.14 -13.43 -5.41
CA GLU A 245 3.69 -14.65 -4.75
C GLU A 245 2.16 -14.68 -4.68
N GLY A 246 1.57 -15.87 -4.59
CA GLY A 246 0.12 -16.08 -4.46
C GLY A 246 -0.42 -17.09 -5.44
N MET A 247 -1.47 -16.76 -6.18
CA MET A 247 -2.24 -17.64 -7.10
C MET A 247 -1.50 -17.92 -8.42
N ARG A 248 -0.28 -18.46 -8.32
CA ARG A 248 0.64 -18.69 -9.45
C ARG A 248 0.08 -19.70 -10.47
N GLU A 249 -0.54 -20.76 -9.99
CA GLU A 249 -0.97 -21.87 -10.86
C GLU A 249 -2.02 -21.45 -11.90
N GLU A 250 -2.94 -20.56 -11.52
CA GLU A 250 -3.98 -20.07 -12.42
C GLU A 250 -3.38 -19.21 -13.53
N LEU A 251 -2.47 -18.32 -13.19
CA LEU A 251 -1.76 -17.49 -14.16
C LEU A 251 -0.87 -18.34 -15.09
N GLN A 252 -0.18 -19.36 -14.55
CA GLN A 252 0.63 -20.27 -15.36
C GLN A 252 -0.21 -21.07 -16.36
N LYS A 253 -1.42 -21.50 -15.98
CA LYS A 253 -2.35 -22.17 -16.91
C LYS A 253 -2.74 -21.23 -18.05
N GLN A 254 -3.02 -19.97 -17.77
CA GLN A 254 -3.33 -18.97 -18.79
C GLN A 254 -2.15 -18.74 -19.74
N ILE A 255 -0.94 -18.55 -19.21
CA ILE A 255 0.29 -18.42 -20.03
C ILE A 255 0.46 -19.61 -20.97
N ASN A 256 0.29 -20.85 -20.46
CA ASN A 256 0.42 -22.05 -21.25
C ASN A 256 -0.68 -22.17 -22.34
N SER A 257 -1.92 -21.81 -22.01
CA SER A 257 -3.03 -21.85 -22.97
C SER A 257 -2.89 -20.85 -24.11
N LEU A 258 -2.15 -19.78 -23.90
CA LEU A 258 -1.85 -18.74 -24.89
C LEU A 258 -0.50 -18.93 -25.62
N ASN A 259 0.23 -20.02 -25.31
CA ASN A 259 1.58 -20.33 -25.82
C ASN A 259 2.60 -19.20 -25.57
N LEU A 260 2.60 -18.63 -24.34
CA LEU A 260 3.45 -17.50 -23.95
C LEU A 260 4.61 -17.90 -23.03
N GLN A 261 4.84 -19.20 -22.78
CA GLN A 261 5.80 -19.70 -21.78
C GLN A 261 7.25 -19.24 -22.01
N ASP A 262 7.62 -18.91 -23.25
CA ASP A 262 8.97 -18.47 -23.61
C ASP A 262 9.16 -16.94 -23.49
N SER A 263 8.05 -16.17 -23.39
CA SER A 263 8.10 -14.71 -23.39
C SER A 263 7.41 -14.07 -22.16
N CYS A 264 6.58 -14.79 -21.40
CA CYS A 264 5.90 -14.32 -20.20
C CYS A 264 6.26 -15.22 -19.02
N ILE A 265 7.10 -14.70 -18.13
CA ILE A 265 7.72 -15.47 -17.04
C ILE A 265 7.14 -15.02 -15.70
N LEU A 266 6.56 -15.96 -14.95
CA LEU A 266 6.19 -15.74 -13.55
C LEU A 266 7.43 -15.96 -12.67
N GLU A 267 7.83 -14.94 -11.96
CA GLU A 267 8.97 -14.96 -11.05
C GLU A 267 8.51 -15.00 -9.59
N ARG A 268 9.36 -15.49 -8.69
CA ARG A 268 9.11 -15.37 -7.25
C ARG A 268 9.37 -13.95 -6.77
N ALA A 269 8.75 -13.59 -5.66
CA ALA A 269 9.12 -12.36 -4.96
C ALA A 269 10.61 -12.38 -4.58
N VAL A 270 11.29 -11.27 -4.77
CA VAL A 270 12.72 -11.10 -4.47
C VAL A 270 12.90 -10.05 -3.38
N ASN A 271 13.92 -10.21 -2.55
CA ASN A 271 14.22 -9.25 -1.49
C ASN A 271 14.71 -7.90 -2.05
N ASN A 272 15.45 -7.93 -3.17
CA ASN A 272 15.93 -6.74 -3.86
C ASN A 272 15.30 -6.63 -5.24
N ILE A 273 14.12 -6.05 -5.32
CA ILE A 273 13.42 -5.80 -6.59
C ILE A 273 14.08 -4.68 -7.41
N THR A 274 14.91 -3.85 -6.78
CA THR A 274 15.60 -2.72 -7.43
C THR A 274 16.43 -3.20 -8.60
N ASP A 275 17.19 -4.29 -8.44
CA ASP A 275 18.03 -4.84 -9.52
C ASP A 275 17.17 -5.25 -10.72
N LYS A 276 15.97 -5.78 -10.47
CA LYS A 276 15.06 -6.21 -11.53
C LYS A 276 14.44 -5.03 -12.28
N TYR A 277 14.14 -3.92 -11.57
CA TYR A 277 13.77 -2.68 -12.25
C TYR A 277 14.93 -2.12 -13.09
N LEU A 278 16.15 -2.09 -12.57
CA LEU A 278 17.32 -1.59 -13.31
C LEU A 278 17.65 -2.41 -14.58
N GLU A 279 17.34 -3.71 -14.57
CA GLU A 279 17.45 -4.61 -15.73
C GLU A 279 16.30 -4.44 -16.75
N SER A 280 15.27 -3.67 -16.46
CA SER A 280 14.06 -3.56 -17.26
C SER A 280 13.96 -2.22 -17.97
N SER A 281 13.19 -2.16 -19.06
CA SER A 281 13.02 -0.97 -19.89
C SER A 281 11.62 -0.35 -19.77
N ILE A 282 10.61 -1.12 -19.37
CA ILE A 282 9.22 -0.68 -19.22
C ILE A 282 8.66 -1.39 -18.00
N PHE A 283 8.00 -0.63 -17.13
CA PHE A 283 7.19 -1.18 -16.04
C PHE A 283 5.70 -1.14 -16.42
N VAL A 284 4.93 -2.19 -16.06
CA VAL A 284 3.50 -2.24 -16.32
C VAL A 284 2.70 -2.46 -15.05
N LEU A 285 1.64 -1.65 -14.85
CA LEU A 285 0.64 -1.84 -13.82
C LEU A 285 -0.73 -2.15 -14.45
N SER A 286 -1.20 -3.37 -14.24
CA SER A 286 -2.50 -3.86 -14.73
C SER A 286 -3.57 -3.95 -13.64
N SER A 287 -3.35 -3.34 -12.49
CA SER A 287 -4.21 -3.46 -11.31
C SER A 287 -5.63 -2.96 -11.59
N ARG A 288 -6.62 -3.68 -11.05
CA ARG A 288 -8.03 -3.26 -11.06
C ARG A 288 -8.30 -2.08 -10.13
N PHE A 289 -7.55 -1.99 -9.05
CA PHE A 289 -7.56 -0.88 -8.09
C PHE A 289 -6.30 -0.92 -7.23
N GLU A 290 -5.93 0.23 -6.69
CA GLU A 290 -4.79 0.38 -5.76
C GLU A 290 -5.21 1.14 -4.48
N GLY A 291 -4.35 1.15 -3.48
CA GLY A 291 -4.39 2.11 -2.40
C GLY A 291 -3.52 3.33 -2.70
N PHE A 292 -2.37 3.10 -3.37
CA PHE A 292 -1.44 4.14 -3.84
C PHE A 292 -0.69 3.69 -5.10
N GLY A 293 -0.11 2.49 -5.11
CA GLY A 293 0.69 1.99 -6.25
C GLY A 293 2.19 2.11 -6.01
N MET A 294 2.66 1.65 -4.85
CA MET A 294 4.09 1.69 -4.47
C MET A 294 5.04 1.22 -5.57
N VAL A 295 4.68 0.16 -6.28
CA VAL A 295 5.51 -0.42 -7.35
C VAL A 295 5.73 0.52 -8.53
N ILE A 296 4.84 1.50 -8.76
CA ILE A 296 5.03 2.55 -9.78
C ILE A 296 6.19 3.46 -9.36
N ILE A 297 6.13 4.01 -8.15
CA ILE A 297 7.19 4.91 -7.66
C ILE A 297 8.53 4.20 -7.51
N GLU A 298 8.53 2.89 -7.22
CA GLU A 298 9.73 2.06 -7.18
C GLU A 298 10.38 1.91 -8.56
N ALA A 299 9.58 1.62 -9.59
CA ALA A 299 10.07 1.54 -10.98
C ALA A 299 10.56 2.91 -11.48
N MET A 300 9.82 3.99 -11.22
CA MET A 300 10.19 5.36 -11.56
C MET A 300 11.52 5.76 -10.90
N ALA A 301 11.76 5.38 -9.65
CA ALA A 301 13.02 5.65 -8.94
C ALA A 301 14.23 4.97 -9.61
N CYS A 302 14.00 3.85 -10.29
CA CYS A 302 15.02 3.17 -11.09
C CYS A 302 15.15 3.75 -12.54
N GLY A 303 14.37 4.77 -12.88
CA GLY A 303 14.36 5.36 -14.22
C GLY A 303 13.63 4.52 -15.26
N VAL A 304 12.67 3.68 -14.83
CA VAL A 304 11.86 2.85 -15.72
C VAL A 304 10.50 3.50 -15.90
N PRO A 305 10.12 3.88 -17.13
CA PRO A 305 8.81 4.49 -17.40
C PRO A 305 7.69 3.48 -17.18
N ALA A 306 6.57 3.95 -16.63
CA ALA A 306 5.42 3.12 -16.33
C ALA A 306 4.36 3.23 -17.43
N VAL A 307 3.77 2.08 -17.84
CA VAL A 307 2.50 2.02 -18.54
C VAL A 307 1.48 1.45 -17.58
N SER A 308 0.43 2.19 -17.28
CA SER A 308 -0.49 1.82 -16.19
C SER A 308 -1.95 2.00 -16.59
N PHE A 309 -2.80 1.06 -16.18
CA PHE A 309 -4.21 1.38 -16.08
C PHE A 309 -4.41 2.60 -15.16
N ALA A 310 -5.27 3.54 -15.56
CA ALA A 310 -5.76 4.62 -14.72
C ALA A 310 -6.80 4.08 -13.72
N CYS A 311 -6.41 2.99 -13.02
CA CYS A 311 -7.28 2.34 -12.05
C CYS A 311 -7.54 3.25 -10.83
N PRO A 312 -8.64 3.01 -10.08
CA PRO A 312 -8.95 3.82 -8.91
C PRO A 312 -7.82 3.84 -7.88
N CYS A 313 -7.48 5.05 -7.46
CA CYS A 313 -6.55 5.44 -6.40
C CYS A 313 -5.08 5.10 -6.66
N GLY A 314 -4.31 6.12 -6.96
CA GLY A 314 -2.84 6.08 -7.02
C GLY A 314 -2.23 6.37 -8.38
N PRO A 315 -2.46 5.60 -9.47
CA PRO A 315 -1.74 5.83 -10.72
C PRO A 315 -1.84 7.27 -11.25
N LYS A 316 -3.02 7.89 -11.17
CA LYS A 316 -3.24 9.28 -11.59
C LYS A 316 -2.59 10.33 -10.68
N ASP A 317 -2.34 10.00 -9.41
CA ASP A 317 -1.61 10.86 -8.47
C ASP A 317 -0.09 10.75 -8.67
N ILE A 318 0.37 9.61 -9.24
CA ILE A 318 1.77 9.29 -9.40
C ILE A 318 2.27 9.64 -10.79
N ILE A 319 1.56 9.22 -11.84
CA ILE A 319 1.99 9.35 -13.23
C ILE A 319 1.48 10.65 -13.83
N ARG A 320 2.39 11.46 -14.37
CA ARG A 320 2.07 12.55 -15.29
C ARG A 320 2.03 11.97 -16.68
N ASP A 321 0.83 11.78 -17.20
CA ASP A 321 0.63 11.14 -18.50
C ASP A 321 1.44 11.81 -19.60
N GLN A 322 2.09 11.00 -20.44
CA GLN A 322 2.97 11.40 -21.55
C GLN A 322 4.28 12.11 -21.13
N GLU A 323 4.49 12.41 -19.85
CA GLU A 323 5.72 13.03 -19.34
C GLU A 323 6.64 11.99 -18.69
N ASP A 324 6.14 11.26 -17.68
CA ASP A 324 6.94 10.33 -16.86
C ASP A 324 6.38 8.90 -16.86
N GLY A 325 5.34 8.65 -17.66
CA GLY A 325 4.66 7.38 -17.87
C GLY A 325 3.47 7.56 -18.78
N LEU A 326 2.75 6.47 -19.04
CA LEU A 326 1.54 6.44 -19.85
C LEU A 326 0.37 5.88 -19.06
N LEU A 327 -0.74 6.61 -19.05
CA LEU A 327 -1.99 6.18 -18.47
C LEU A 327 -2.94 5.68 -19.55
N VAL A 328 -3.60 4.55 -19.31
CA VAL A 328 -4.61 4.00 -20.20
C VAL A 328 -5.91 3.77 -19.44
N GLU A 329 -7.02 3.68 -20.15
CA GLU A 329 -8.32 3.41 -19.56
C GLU A 329 -8.30 2.11 -18.74
N ASN A 330 -8.91 2.13 -17.55
CA ASN A 330 -8.89 0.99 -16.63
C ASN A 330 -9.57 -0.24 -17.25
N GLY A 331 -8.80 -1.32 -17.41
CA GLY A 331 -9.25 -2.58 -17.99
C GLY A 331 -9.22 -2.64 -19.53
N ASN A 332 -8.78 -1.59 -20.22
CA ASN A 332 -8.62 -1.58 -21.67
C ASN A 332 -7.30 -2.27 -22.06
N ILE A 333 -7.38 -3.58 -22.32
CA ILE A 333 -6.24 -4.46 -22.62
C ILE A 333 -5.55 -4.05 -23.92
N GLU A 334 -6.33 -3.72 -24.95
CA GLU A 334 -5.85 -3.33 -26.27
C GLU A 334 -5.05 -2.03 -26.18
N GLN A 335 -5.57 -1.03 -25.48
CA GLN A 335 -4.88 0.23 -25.27
C GLN A 335 -3.60 0.04 -24.45
N LEU A 336 -3.61 -0.86 -23.45
CA LEU A 336 -2.42 -1.19 -22.67
C LEU A 336 -1.33 -1.79 -23.57
N ALA A 337 -1.70 -2.74 -24.45
CA ALA A 337 -0.78 -3.32 -25.42
C ALA A 337 -0.26 -2.30 -26.42
N GLU A 338 -1.10 -1.41 -26.93
CA GLU A 338 -0.70 -0.32 -27.83
C GLU A 338 0.36 0.57 -27.18
N LYS A 339 0.16 0.99 -25.93
CA LYS A 339 1.11 1.87 -25.23
C LYS A 339 2.42 1.17 -24.88
N ILE A 340 2.40 -0.15 -24.59
CA ILE A 340 3.62 -0.94 -24.42
C ILE A 340 4.37 -1.02 -25.76
N CYS A 341 3.70 -1.38 -26.86
CA CYS A 341 4.31 -1.41 -28.20
C CYS A 341 4.89 -0.04 -28.59
N TYR A 342 4.16 1.04 -28.31
CA TYR A 342 4.63 2.40 -28.56
C TYR A 342 5.99 2.67 -27.88
N LEU A 343 6.12 2.33 -26.59
CA LEU A 343 7.41 2.50 -25.89
C LEU A 343 8.49 1.52 -26.39
N ILE A 344 8.12 0.36 -26.86
CA ILE A 344 9.05 -0.60 -27.49
C ILE A 344 9.63 0.00 -28.77
N GLU A 345 8.79 0.56 -29.62
CA GLU A 345 9.12 1.08 -30.96
C GLU A 345 9.84 2.44 -30.92
N HIS A 346 9.68 3.20 -29.80
CA HIS A 346 10.23 4.55 -29.69
C HIS A 346 11.27 4.64 -28.56
N ASP A 347 12.48 4.15 -28.87
CA ASP A 347 13.59 4.01 -27.90
C ASP A 347 13.94 5.33 -27.19
N GLU A 348 14.04 6.43 -27.94
CA GLU A 348 14.40 7.74 -27.38
C GLU A 348 13.27 8.30 -26.47
N VAL A 349 11.99 8.09 -26.85
CA VAL A 349 10.85 8.49 -26.01
C VAL A 349 10.87 7.69 -24.70
N ARG A 350 11.09 6.38 -24.76
CA ARG A 350 11.19 5.50 -23.61
C ARG A 350 12.29 5.93 -22.65
N LYS A 351 13.49 6.20 -23.16
CA LYS A 351 14.64 6.69 -22.37
C LYS A 351 14.36 8.04 -21.73
N GLN A 352 13.83 9.00 -22.50
CA GLN A 352 13.50 10.33 -21.99
C GLN A 352 12.41 10.26 -20.92
N MET A 353 11.38 9.46 -21.13
CA MET A 353 10.29 9.24 -20.16
C MET A 353 10.83 8.61 -18.88
N GLY A 354 11.72 7.62 -18.96
CA GLY A 354 12.38 7.01 -17.81
C GLY A 354 13.21 8.02 -17.01
N LYS A 355 13.93 8.92 -17.69
CA LYS A 355 14.67 10.01 -17.05
C LYS A 355 13.73 10.99 -16.31
N GLN A 356 12.61 11.36 -16.94
CA GLN A 356 11.61 12.21 -16.29
C GLN A 356 10.96 11.50 -15.09
N ALA A 357 10.66 10.20 -15.23
CA ALA A 357 10.14 9.37 -14.14
C ALA A 357 11.04 9.43 -12.91
N LYS A 358 12.35 9.22 -13.09
CA LYS A 358 13.33 9.30 -11.99
C LYS A 358 13.39 10.69 -11.34
N ASN A 359 13.31 11.75 -12.13
CA ASN A 359 13.32 13.10 -11.60
C ASN A 359 12.01 13.42 -10.82
N ASN A 360 10.87 13.11 -11.43
CA ASN A 360 9.58 13.47 -10.88
C ASN A 360 9.21 12.68 -9.61
N VAL A 361 9.68 11.43 -9.50
CA VAL A 361 9.40 10.59 -8.33
C VAL A 361 10.02 11.11 -7.04
N GLN A 362 11.02 12.00 -7.12
CA GLN A 362 11.66 12.60 -5.94
C GLN A 362 10.68 13.33 -5.02
N ARG A 363 9.52 13.78 -5.54
CA ARG A 363 8.46 14.37 -4.71
C ARG A 363 7.92 13.42 -3.65
N PHE A 364 8.12 12.11 -3.81
CA PHE A 364 7.75 11.09 -2.85
C PHE A 364 8.91 10.66 -1.93
N MET A 365 10.08 11.27 -2.03
CA MET A 365 11.17 10.99 -1.09
C MET A 365 10.75 11.34 0.33
N ILE A 366 11.31 10.62 1.31
CA ILE A 366 10.94 10.81 2.72
C ILE A 366 11.24 12.23 3.21
N GLU A 367 12.23 12.89 2.61
CA GLU A 367 12.60 14.28 2.87
C GLU A 367 11.49 15.27 2.48
N ASN A 368 10.60 14.88 1.57
CA ASN A 368 9.45 15.68 1.12
C ASN A 368 8.14 15.24 1.79
N ILE A 369 7.98 13.95 2.09
CA ILE A 369 6.78 13.40 2.73
C ILE A 369 6.84 13.53 4.26
N GLY A 370 8.01 13.30 4.85
CA GLY A 370 8.21 13.37 6.29
C GLY A 370 7.78 14.71 6.91
N PRO A 371 8.20 15.88 6.36
CA PRO A 371 7.76 17.19 6.82
C PRO A 371 6.24 17.39 6.81
N GLN A 372 5.50 16.76 5.90
CA GLN A 372 4.03 16.84 5.87
C GLN A 372 3.43 16.19 7.13
N TRP A 373 3.97 15.04 7.57
CA TRP A 373 3.59 14.40 8.82
C TRP A 373 3.97 15.25 10.03
N GLU A 374 5.16 15.85 10.04
CA GLU A 374 5.62 16.72 11.12
C GLU A 374 4.72 17.95 11.27
N ASN A 375 4.38 18.59 10.16
CA ASN A 375 3.47 19.74 10.12
C ASN A 375 2.08 19.36 10.66
N LEU A 376 1.54 18.23 10.22
CA LEU A 376 0.27 17.73 10.73
C LEU A 376 0.33 17.49 12.26
N PHE A 377 1.38 16.84 12.75
CA PHE A 377 1.54 16.61 14.19
C PHE A 377 1.66 17.92 14.97
N GLN A 378 2.41 18.88 14.45
CA GLN A 378 2.58 20.20 15.09
C GLN A 378 1.24 20.94 15.14
N GLU A 379 0.50 20.99 14.03
CA GLU A 379 -0.83 21.62 13.95
C GLU A 379 -1.81 20.99 14.95
N LEU A 380 -1.90 19.67 14.98
CA LEU A 380 -2.80 18.95 15.87
C LEU A 380 -2.47 19.19 17.35
N LEU A 381 -1.19 19.24 17.70
CA LEU A 381 -0.74 19.48 19.07
C LEU A 381 -0.94 20.93 19.50
N THR A 382 -0.73 21.89 18.61
CA THR A 382 -0.96 23.33 18.89
C THR A 382 -2.45 23.62 19.11
N ASN A 383 -3.31 23.03 18.28
CA ASN A 383 -4.76 23.23 18.36
C ASN A 383 -5.44 22.42 19.47
N ASN A 384 -4.70 21.53 20.15
CA ASN A 384 -5.21 20.72 21.27
C ASN A 384 -4.14 20.60 22.36
N PRO A 385 -3.80 21.72 23.03
CA PRO A 385 -2.87 21.64 24.15
C PRO A 385 -3.42 20.70 25.21
N ARG A 386 -2.56 19.80 25.72
CA ARG A 386 -2.94 18.98 26.89
C ARG A 386 -3.21 19.91 28.06
N SER A 387 -4.44 19.86 28.59
CA SER A 387 -4.80 20.48 29.86
C SER A 387 -4.08 19.81 31.03
#